data_527f87f5092c9c917eed086c4a47b432
#
_entry.id   527f87f5092c9c917eed086c4a47b432
#
_cell.length_a   1.000
_cell.length_b   1.000
_cell.length_c   1.000
_cell.angle_alpha   90.00
_cell.angle_beta   90.00
_cell.angle_gamma   90.00
#
_symmetry.space_group_name_H-M   'P 1'
#
loop_
_entity.id
_entity.type
_entity.pdbx_description
1 polymer ?
#
loop_
_entity_poly.entity_id
_entity_poly.type
_entity_poly.pdbx_seq_one_letter_code
_entity_poly.pdbx_strand_id
1 'polypeptide(L)'
;MQAIDRRAIEELGIPGAVLMENAGGAIVRQLQNIITDLPAKKIIIFCGKGNNGGDGFVIARNLVQLEINVTVFLAGKITDLKDNAKTNALSAQNLNISIHELNSENINSFDRKLRHSDIIVDALLGTGLSKPATGIMESIINKINHLKKFTISVDINSGIDADSGLLIGCLLYTSPSPRDGLL
;
A
#
# COMPACT_ATOMS: atom_id res chain seq x y z
N MET A 1 -14.29 4.93 9.56
CA MET A 1 -13.60 5.66 8.48
C MET A 1 -14.51 5.87 7.26
N GLN A 2 -15.02 4.84 6.61
CA GLN A 2 -15.85 4.96 5.40
C GLN A 2 -17.06 5.91 5.52
N ALA A 3 -17.71 5.99 6.71
CA ALA A 3 -18.81 6.92 6.95
C ALA A 3 -18.34 8.39 6.96
N ILE A 4 -17.13 8.65 7.45
CA ILE A 4 -16.53 10.00 7.48
C ILE A 4 -16.17 10.43 6.06
N ASP A 5 -15.54 9.55 5.29
CA ASP A 5 -15.18 9.82 3.89
C ASP A 5 -16.43 10.09 3.05
N ARG A 6 -17.48 9.28 3.24
CA ARG A 6 -18.78 9.49 2.57
C ARG A 6 -19.35 10.87 2.90
N ARG A 7 -19.38 11.26 4.18
CA ARG A 7 -19.87 12.57 4.57
C ARG A 7 -19.03 13.70 3.97
N ALA A 8 -17.71 13.55 3.95
CA ALA A 8 -16.82 14.53 3.33
C ALA A 8 -17.14 14.72 1.84
N ILE A 9 -17.44 13.64 1.13
CA ILE A 9 -17.75 13.68 -0.30
C ILE A 9 -19.18 14.17 -0.55
N GLU A 10 -20.17 13.58 0.10
CA GLU A 10 -21.59 13.80 -0.20
C GLU A 10 -22.15 15.07 0.43
N GLU A 11 -21.74 15.40 1.67
CA GLU A 11 -22.27 16.56 2.40
C GLU A 11 -21.39 17.81 2.26
N LEU A 12 -20.06 17.65 2.29
CA LEU A 12 -19.12 18.76 2.23
C LEU A 12 -18.58 19.05 0.81
N GLY A 13 -18.89 18.17 -0.16
CA GLY A 13 -18.47 18.33 -1.55
C GLY A 13 -16.97 18.21 -1.79
N ILE A 14 -16.22 17.57 -0.87
CA ILE A 14 -14.78 17.35 -1.02
C ILE A 14 -14.55 16.19 -1.98
N PRO A 15 -13.89 16.38 -3.14
CA PRO A 15 -13.66 15.29 -4.07
C PRO A 15 -12.84 14.14 -3.42
N GLY A 16 -13.24 12.90 -3.67
CA GLY A 16 -12.53 11.73 -3.14
C GLY A 16 -11.04 11.68 -3.57
N ALA A 17 -10.72 12.23 -4.74
CA ALA A 17 -9.32 12.38 -5.18
C ALA A 17 -8.50 13.29 -4.24
N VAL A 18 -9.10 14.33 -3.67
CA VAL A 18 -8.43 15.22 -2.70
C VAL A 18 -8.17 14.49 -1.38
N LEU A 19 -9.15 13.69 -0.92
CA LEU A 19 -8.98 12.89 0.30
C LEU A 19 -7.84 11.88 0.11
N MET A 20 -7.80 11.19 -1.03
CA MET A 20 -6.76 10.23 -1.39
C MET A 20 -5.37 10.90 -1.49
N GLU A 21 -5.28 12.08 -2.10
CA GLU A 21 -4.03 12.84 -2.19
C GLU A 21 -3.51 13.24 -0.79
N ASN A 22 -4.40 13.69 0.08
CA ASN A 22 -4.08 14.04 1.46
C ASN A 22 -3.60 12.83 2.27
N ALA A 23 -4.27 11.68 2.13
CA ALA A 23 -3.90 10.44 2.81
C ALA A 23 -2.50 9.96 2.38
N GLY A 24 -2.26 9.84 1.07
CA GLY A 24 -0.95 9.45 0.57
C GLY A 24 0.16 10.42 0.94
N GLY A 25 -0.10 11.74 0.85
CA GLY A 25 0.84 12.77 1.27
C GLY A 25 1.17 12.72 2.77
N ALA A 26 0.21 12.35 3.62
CA ALA A 26 0.45 12.19 5.05
C ALA A 26 1.43 11.03 5.33
N ILE A 27 1.28 9.90 4.63
CA ILE A 27 2.21 8.76 4.76
C ILE A 27 3.62 9.15 4.31
N VAL A 28 3.76 9.89 3.21
CA VAL A 28 5.08 10.35 2.75
C VAL A 28 5.75 11.26 3.78
N ARG A 29 5.01 12.20 4.38
CA ARG A 29 5.53 13.03 5.48
C ARG A 29 5.96 12.19 6.69
N GLN A 30 5.21 11.15 7.04
CA GLN A 30 5.61 10.25 8.13
C GLN A 30 6.88 9.49 7.78
N LEU A 31 7.02 8.94 6.57
CA LEU A 31 8.25 8.31 6.12
C LEU A 31 9.47 9.25 6.24
N GLN A 32 9.33 10.50 5.83
CA GLN A 32 10.38 11.52 5.97
C GLN A 32 10.75 11.79 7.43
N ASN A 33 9.78 11.73 8.34
CA ASN A 33 10.02 11.99 9.76
C ASN A 33 10.73 10.82 10.48
N ILE A 34 10.43 9.57 10.08
CA ILE A 34 10.94 8.39 10.78
C ILE A 34 12.18 7.78 10.12
N ILE A 35 12.45 8.10 8.85
CA ILE A 35 13.59 7.56 8.09
C ILE A 35 14.54 8.69 7.72
N THR A 36 15.65 8.79 8.41
CA THR A 36 16.62 9.90 8.25
C THR A 36 17.32 9.94 6.89
N ASP A 37 17.51 8.78 6.26
CA ASP A 37 18.18 8.62 4.97
C ASP A 37 17.23 8.11 3.87
N LEU A 38 15.98 8.54 3.92
CA LEU A 38 14.91 8.11 3.02
C LEU A 38 15.28 8.20 1.52
N PRO A 39 15.99 9.23 1.02
CA PRO A 39 16.39 9.29 -0.39
C PRO A 39 17.30 8.15 -0.85
N ALA A 40 18.07 7.53 0.06
CA ALA A 40 18.93 6.40 -0.26
C ALA A 40 18.18 5.05 -0.26
N LYS A 41 16.92 5.02 0.14
CA LYS A 41 16.14 3.79 0.28
C LYS A 41 15.47 3.37 -1.03
N LYS A 42 15.31 2.05 -1.17
CA LYS A 42 14.51 1.41 -2.20
C LYS A 42 13.18 1.00 -1.59
N ILE A 43 12.11 1.64 -2.04
CA ILE A 43 10.78 1.44 -1.49
C ILE A 43 9.95 0.60 -2.44
N ILE A 44 9.32 -0.42 -1.90
CA ILE A 44 8.32 -1.22 -2.60
C ILE A 44 6.95 -0.93 -1.99
N ILE A 45 5.99 -0.61 -2.86
CA ILE A 45 4.60 -0.37 -2.47
C ILE A 45 3.75 -1.48 -3.06
N PHE A 46 3.05 -2.23 -2.21
CA PHE A 46 2.07 -3.20 -2.63
C PHE A 46 0.68 -2.57 -2.64
N CYS A 47 0.08 -2.47 -3.81
CA CYS A 47 -1.24 -1.87 -4.01
C CYS A 47 -2.31 -2.96 -4.23
N GLY A 48 -3.42 -2.84 -3.52
CA GLY A 48 -4.66 -3.54 -3.85
C GLY A 48 -5.44 -2.84 -4.96
N LYS A 49 -6.63 -3.37 -5.29
CA LYS A 49 -7.50 -2.80 -6.35
C LYS A 49 -8.46 -1.72 -5.86
N GLY A 50 -8.58 -1.52 -4.55
CA GLY A 50 -9.47 -0.54 -3.91
C GLY A 50 -8.82 0.81 -3.63
N ASN A 51 -9.50 1.62 -2.80
CA ASN A 51 -9.03 2.96 -2.42
C ASN A 51 -7.67 2.93 -1.74
N ASN A 52 -7.42 1.96 -0.84
CA ASN A 52 -6.12 1.82 -0.18
C ASN A 52 -4.99 1.64 -1.21
N GLY A 53 -5.22 0.84 -2.27
CA GLY A 53 -4.27 0.76 -3.41
C GLY A 53 -4.12 2.09 -4.14
N GLY A 54 -5.20 2.87 -4.25
CA GLY A 54 -5.18 4.23 -4.79
C GLY A 54 -4.26 5.14 -3.98
N ASP A 55 -4.35 5.11 -2.65
CA ASP A 55 -3.44 5.83 -1.75
C ASP A 55 -1.98 5.40 -1.97
N GLY A 56 -1.74 4.09 -2.20
CA GLY A 56 -0.43 3.56 -2.56
C GLY A 56 0.15 4.17 -3.85
N PHE A 57 -0.66 4.39 -4.88
CA PHE A 57 -0.21 5.08 -6.10
C PHE A 57 0.08 6.56 -5.86
N VAL A 58 -0.68 7.24 -4.99
CA VAL A 58 -0.38 8.62 -4.57
C VAL A 58 0.96 8.67 -3.84
N ILE A 59 1.20 7.76 -2.90
CA ILE A 59 2.47 7.65 -2.19
C ILE A 59 3.62 7.45 -3.19
N ALA A 60 3.45 6.56 -4.17
CA ALA A 60 4.47 6.31 -5.20
C ALA A 60 4.83 7.58 -5.97
N ARG A 61 3.82 8.35 -6.41
CA ARG A 61 4.03 9.62 -7.14
C ARG A 61 4.78 10.65 -6.30
N ASN A 62 4.36 10.83 -5.05
CA ASN A 62 4.97 11.80 -4.14
C ASN A 62 6.42 11.42 -3.79
N LEU A 63 6.72 10.14 -3.59
CA LEU A 63 8.08 9.68 -3.34
C LEU A 63 9.00 9.88 -4.55
N VAL A 64 8.52 9.61 -5.77
CA VAL A 64 9.31 9.83 -7.00
C VAL A 64 9.60 11.32 -7.23
N GLN A 65 8.69 12.24 -6.86
CA GLN A 65 8.97 13.68 -6.89
C GLN A 65 10.08 14.10 -5.90
N LEU A 66 10.34 13.28 -4.89
CA LEU A 66 11.47 13.44 -3.94
C LEU A 66 12.71 12.65 -4.38
N GLU A 67 12.75 12.20 -5.64
CA GLU A 67 13.84 11.42 -6.23
C GLU A 67 14.12 10.07 -5.55
N ILE A 68 13.13 9.53 -4.82
CA ILE A 68 13.24 8.26 -4.12
C ILE A 68 12.96 7.11 -5.07
N ASN A 69 13.75 6.03 -4.97
CA ASN A 69 13.59 4.83 -5.79
C ASN A 69 12.36 4.02 -5.36
N VAL A 70 11.32 4.04 -6.17
CA VAL A 70 10.04 3.37 -5.90
C VAL A 70 9.73 2.33 -6.97
N THR A 71 9.22 1.19 -6.51
CA THR A 71 8.58 0.18 -7.37
C THR A 71 7.21 -0.15 -6.80
N VAL A 72 6.19 -0.20 -7.64
CA VAL A 72 4.83 -0.60 -7.27
C VAL A 72 4.56 -2.02 -7.73
N PHE A 73 3.98 -2.81 -6.84
CA PHE A 73 3.40 -4.12 -7.14
C PHE A 73 1.88 -4.06 -6.95
N LEU A 74 1.14 -4.23 -8.03
CA LEU A 74 -0.32 -4.24 -8.02
C LEU A 74 -0.82 -5.69 -7.92
N ALA A 75 -1.61 -5.99 -6.91
CA ALA A 75 -2.27 -7.29 -6.75
C ALA A 75 -3.48 -7.42 -7.70
N GLY A 76 -3.19 -7.63 -8.99
CA GLY A 76 -4.16 -7.70 -10.09
C GLY A 76 -3.69 -6.92 -11.32
N LYS A 77 -4.63 -6.41 -12.10
CA LYS A 77 -4.35 -5.66 -13.34
C LYS A 77 -4.78 -4.20 -13.21
N ILE A 78 -4.08 -3.29 -13.88
CA ILE A 78 -4.46 -1.87 -13.97
C ILE A 78 -5.85 -1.71 -14.60
N THR A 79 -6.20 -2.59 -15.52
CA THR A 79 -7.53 -2.61 -16.15
C THR A 79 -8.66 -2.90 -15.16
N ASP A 80 -8.39 -3.55 -14.03
CA ASP A 80 -9.36 -3.88 -13.00
C ASP A 80 -9.62 -2.73 -12.02
N LEU A 81 -8.76 -1.70 -12.06
CA LEU A 81 -8.88 -0.53 -11.19
C LEU A 81 -10.06 0.35 -11.63
N LYS A 82 -10.66 1.01 -10.65
CA LYS A 82 -11.80 1.92 -10.84
C LYS A 82 -11.51 3.28 -10.23
N ASP A 83 -12.29 4.26 -10.64
CA ASP A 83 -12.37 5.60 -10.07
C ASP A 83 -10.99 6.24 -9.79
N ASN A 84 -10.80 6.79 -8.61
CA ASN A 84 -9.58 7.48 -8.20
C ASN A 84 -8.35 6.57 -8.18
N ALA A 85 -8.50 5.28 -7.85
CA ALA A 85 -7.40 4.32 -7.88
C ALA A 85 -6.85 4.16 -9.30
N LYS A 86 -7.74 4.05 -10.30
CA LYS A 86 -7.34 3.97 -11.71
C LYS A 86 -6.65 5.25 -12.17
N THR A 87 -7.22 6.40 -11.84
CA THR A 87 -6.63 7.70 -12.20
C THR A 87 -5.22 7.84 -11.64
N ASN A 88 -5.00 7.47 -10.37
CA ASN A 88 -3.70 7.55 -9.74
C ASN A 88 -2.70 6.53 -10.29
N ALA A 89 -3.14 5.32 -10.67
CA ALA A 89 -2.29 4.33 -11.33
C ALA A 89 -1.81 4.83 -12.70
N LEU A 90 -2.71 5.41 -13.52
CA LEU A 90 -2.35 5.99 -14.81
C LEU A 90 -1.40 7.18 -14.66
N SER A 91 -1.64 8.05 -13.67
CA SER A 91 -0.74 9.15 -13.35
C SER A 91 0.65 8.65 -12.93
N ALA A 92 0.72 7.57 -12.16
CA ALA A 92 1.98 6.93 -11.79
C ALA A 92 2.72 6.34 -13.01
N GLN A 93 1.99 5.73 -13.97
CA GLN A 93 2.58 5.28 -15.24
C GLN A 93 3.14 6.44 -16.06
N ASN A 94 2.42 7.56 -16.15
CA ASN A 94 2.87 8.75 -16.86
C ASN A 94 4.13 9.39 -16.25
N LEU A 95 4.38 9.16 -14.97
CA LEU A 95 5.63 9.52 -14.28
C LEU A 95 6.73 8.44 -14.42
N ASN A 96 6.55 7.47 -15.30
CA ASN A 96 7.47 6.35 -15.53
C ASN A 96 7.78 5.50 -14.27
N ILE A 97 6.85 5.46 -13.30
CA ILE A 97 6.97 4.60 -12.13
C ILE A 97 6.85 3.14 -12.58
N SER A 98 7.79 2.30 -12.14
CA SER A 98 7.76 0.87 -12.43
C SER A 98 6.59 0.21 -11.70
N ILE A 99 5.55 -0.19 -12.45
CA ILE A 99 4.37 -0.89 -11.93
C ILE A 99 4.37 -2.32 -12.46
N HIS A 100 4.34 -3.30 -11.56
CA HIS A 100 4.28 -4.72 -11.88
C HIS A 100 2.94 -5.30 -11.46
N GLU A 101 2.19 -5.82 -12.40
CA GLU A 101 0.94 -6.56 -12.14
C GLU A 101 1.26 -7.96 -11.62
N LEU A 102 0.82 -8.28 -10.41
CA LEU A 102 1.04 -9.57 -9.77
C LEU A 102 -0.13 -10.53 -9.97
N ASN A 103 0.22 -11.77 -10.23
CA ASN A 103 -0.67 -12.91 -10.23
C ASN A 103 0.04 -14.14 -9.61
N SER A 104 -0.67 -15.26 -9.49
CA SER A 104 -0.13 -16.50 -8.90
C SER A 104 1.05 -17.09 -9.68
N GLU A 105 1.16 -16.82 -10.97
CA GLU A 105 2.20 -17.37 -11.84
C GLU A 105 3.51 -16.57 -11.72
N ASN A 106 3.43 -15.24 -11.58
CA ASN A 106 4.60 -14.38 -11.65
C ASN A 106 5.12 -13.88 -10.30
N ILE A 107 4.41 -14.07 -9.18
CA ILE A 107 4.76 -13.52 -7.87
C ILE A 107 6.19 -13.92 -7.41
N ASN A 108 6.65 -15.09 -7.77
CA ASN A 108 7.98 -15.59 -7.40
C ASN A 108 9.11 -15.02 -8.27
N SER A 109 8.80 -14.50 -9.46
CA SER A 109 9.80 -13.92 -10.34
C SER A 109 10.41 -12.62 -9.78
N PHE A 110 9.73 -11.98 -8.81
CA PHE A 110 10.15 -10.72 -8.19
C PHE A 110 10.93 -10.89 -6.88
N ASP A 111 11.23 -12.11 -6.44
CA ASP A 111 11.91 -12.40 -5.16
C ASP A 111 13.22 -11.63 -4.99
N ARG A 112 14.02 -11.54 -6.06
CA ARG A 112 15.28 -10.80 -6.01
C ARG A 112 15.03 -9.31 -5.75
N LYS A 113 14.05 -8.69 -6.42
CA LYS A 113 13.71 -7.28 -6.24
C LYS A 113 13.20 -7.02 -4.82
N LEU A 114 12.34 -7.90 -4.31
CA LEU A 114 11.79 -7.83 -2.95
C LEU A 114 12.88 -7.91 -1.89
N ARG A 115 13.83 -8.84 -2.03
CA ARG A 115 14.96 -8.96 -1.09
C ARG A 115 15.88 -7.73 -1.07
N HIS A 116 16.00 -7.00 -2.17
CA HIS A 116 16.83 -5.80 -2.28
C HIS A 116 16.10 -4.50 -1.93
N SER A 117 14.84 -4.57 -1.50
CA SER A 117 14.15 -3.39 -0.95
C SER A 117 14.60 -3.11 0.48
N ASP A 118 14.48 -1.87 0.89
CA ASP A 118 14.73 -1.43 2.27
C ASP A 118 13.42 -1.29 3.05
N ILE A 119 12.39 -0.77 2.40
CA ILE A 119 11.09 -0.45 3.00
C ILE A 119 9.98 -1.05 2.16
N ILE A 120 8.97 -1.58 2.83
CA ILE A 120 7.71 -2.04 2.23
C ILE A 120 6.58 -1.15 2.71
N VAL A 121 5.75 -0.69 1.78
CA VAL A 121 4.48 0.00 2.08
C VAL A 121 3.34 -0.93 1.71
N ASP A 122 2.52 -1.27 2.71
CA ASP A 122 1.32 -2.07 2.55
C ASP A 122 0.12 -1.17 2.25
N ALA A 123 -0.29 -1.15 1.02
CA ALA A 123 -1.52 -0.54 0.51
C ALA A 123 -2.43 -1.59 -0.14
N LEU A 124 -2.42 -2.84 0.38
CA LEU A 124 -3.20 -3.95 -0.20
C LEU A 124 -4.67 -3.85 0.19
N LEU A 125 -4.96 -3.93 1.48
CA LEU A 125 -6.30 -4.00 2.04
C LEU A 125 -6.44 -2.92 3.10
N GLY A 126 -7.54 -2.20 3.10
CA GLY A 126 -7.87 -1.17 4.10
C GLY A 126 -9.16 -1.52 4.83
N THR A 127 -9.82 -0.50 5.39
CA THR A 127 -11.04 -0.61 6.21
C THR A 127 -12.24 -1.25 5.49
N GLY A 128 -12.15 -1.51 4.19
CA GLY A 128 -13.20 -2.21 3.43
C GLY A 128 -13.10 -3.74 3.45
N LEU A 129 -12.18 -4.31 4.21
CA LEU A 129 -11.98 -5.76 4.28
C LEU A 129 -13.16 -6.41 5.02
N SER A 130 -13.93 -7.27 4.32
CA SER A 130 -15.08 -7.99 4.88
C SER A 130 -14.96 -9.51 4.76
N LYS A 131 -13.92 -10.01 4.09
CA LYS A 131 -13.67 -11.44 3.85
C LYS A 131 -12.18 -11.74 3.96
N PRO A 132 -11.79 -12.98 4.33
CA PRO A 132 -10.40 -13.37 4.38
C PRO A 132 -9.66 -13.06 3.08
N ALA A 133 -8.41 -12.58 3.21
CA ALA A 133 -7.52 -12.47 2.08
C ALA A 133 -7.21 -13.87 1.56
N THR A 134 -7.46 -14.11 0.27
CA THR A 134 -7.23 -15.40 -0.38
C THR A 134 -6.45 -15.23 -1.69
N GLY A 135 -5.90 -16.33 -2.19
CA GLY A 135 -5.23 -16.36 -3.49
C GLY A 135 -3.99 -15.46 -3.53
N ILE A 136 -3.94 -14.55 -4.52
CA ILE A 136 -2.76 -13.69 -4.70
C ILE A 136 -2.53 -12.75 -3.50
N MET A 137 -3.59 -12.25 -2.85
CA MET A 137 -3.47 -11.38 -1.68
C MET A 137 -2.80 -12.10 -0.52
N GLU A 138 -3.26 -13.31 -0.19
CA GLU A 138 -2.66 -14.16 0.85
C GLU A 138 -1.20 -14.47 0.53
N SER A 139 -0.91 -14.82 -0.73
CA SER A 139 0.46 -15.10 -1.18
C SER A 139 1.39 -13.90 -1.02
N ILE A 140 0.91 -12.67 -1.31
CA ILE A 140 1.67 -11.44 -1.12
C ILE A 140 1.92 -11.19 0.37
N ILE A 141 0.90 -11.27 1.22
CA ILE A 141 1.00 -11.03 2.66
C ILE A 141 2.02 -12.01 3.28
N ASN A 142 1.92 -13.30 2.95
CA ASN A 142 2.87 -14.31 3.43
C ASN A 142 4.30 -14.00 2.96
N LYS A 143 4.46 -13.57 1.71
CA LYS A 143 5.78 -13.22 1.16
C LYS A 143 6.37 -12.00 1.88
N ILE A 144 5.61 -10.95 2.14
CA ILE A 144 6.05 -9.76 2.87
C ILE A 144 6.48 -10.15 4.29
N ASN A 145 5.67 -10.94 4.99
CA ASN A 145 5.98 -11.42 6.33
C ASN A 145 7.30 -12.22 6.39
N HIS A 146 7.58 -13.02 5.38
CA HIS A 146 8.84 -13.79 5.27
C HIS A 146 10.07 -12.90 5.05
N LEU A 147 9.90 -11.75 4.41
CA LEU A 147 11.02 -10.84 4.12
C LEU A 147 11.54 -10.12 5.37
N LYS A 148 10.73 -9.98 6.42
CA LYS A 148 11.07 -9.28 7.67
C LYS A 148 11.68 -7.89 7.43
N LYS A 149 11.15 -7.15 6.46
CA LYS A 149 11.58 -5.79 6.13
C LYS A 149 10.81 -4.78 6.98
N PHE A 150 11.38 -3.58 7.11
CA PHE A 150 10.63 -2.46 7.68
C PHE A 150 9.36 -2.23 6.85
N THR A 151 8.20 -2.40 7.47
CA THR A 151 6.90 -2.38 6.77
C THR A 151 5.95 -1.40 7.43
N ILE A 152 5.30 -0.58 6.63
CA ILE A 152 4.29 0.39 7.06
C ILE A 152 2.99 0.10 6.31
N SER A 153 1.87 0.00 7.03
CA SER A 153 0.53 -0.04 6.44
C SER A 153 -0.05 1.36 6.29
N VAL A 154 -0.72 1.62 5.18
CA VAL A 154 -1.27 2.95 4.83
C VAL A 154 -2.49 3.28 5.68
N ASP A 155 -3.44 2.36 5.79
CA ASP A 155 -4.70 2.52 6.52
C ASP A 155 -4.68 1.65 7.78
N ILE A 156 -4.86 0.36 7.60
CA ILE A 156 -4.80 -0.67 8.65
C ILE A 156 -3.97 -1.84 8.13
N ASN A 157 -3.37 -2.62 9.04
CA ASN A 157 -2.63 -3.81 8.63
C ASN A 157 -3.51 -4.74 7.82
N SER A 158 -3.08 -5.09 6.61
CA SER A 158 -3.84 -5.99 5.75
C SER A 158 -4.11 -7.32 6.44
N GLY A 159 -5.40 -7.67 6.57
CA GLY A 159 -5.88 -8.86 7.28
C GLY A 159 -6.55 -8.58 8.63
N ILE A 160 -6.65 -7.31 9.06
CA ILE A 160 -7.44 -6.91 10.24
C ILE A 160 -8.78 -6.35 9.79
N ASP A 161 -9.84 -6.75 10.46
CA ASP A 161 -11.15 -6.10 10.38
C ASP A 161 -11.13 -4.78 11.14
N ALA A 162 -11.42 -3.69 10.47
CA ALA A 162 -11.31 -2.35 11.04
C ALA A 162 -12.37 -2.05 12.10
N ASP A 163 -13.51 -2.73 12.07
CA ASP A 163 -14.62 -2.49 12.99
C ASP A 163 -14.49 -3.34 14.27
N SER A 164 -14.07 -4.58 14.16
CA SER A 164 -13.94 -5.51 15.29
C SER A 164 -12.52 -5.65 15.85
N GLY A 165 -11.51 -5.27 15.08
CA GLY A 165 -10.10 -5.52 15.40
C GLY A 165 -9.70 -6.99 15.29
N LEU A 166 -10.59 -7.86 14.78
CA LEU A 166 -10.32 -9.28 14.65
C LEU A 166 -9.51 -9.59 13.39
N LEU A 167 -8.77 -10.67 13.46
CA LEU A 167 -8.04 -11.20 12.31
C LEU A 167 -9.01 -11.82 11.32
N ILE A 168 -8.93 -11.38 10.05
CA ILE A 168 -9.67 -11.97 8.94
C ILE A 168 -8.68 -12.63 7.97
N GLY A 169 -8.31 -13.86 8.27
CA GLY A 169 -7.38 -14.63 7.44
C GLY A 169 -5.92 -14.31 7.72
N CYS A 170 -5.12 -14.09 6.67
CA CYS A 170 -3.69 -13.83 6.79
C CYS A 170 -3.42 -12.38 7.21
N LEU A 171 -2.67 -12.19 8.31
CA LEU A 171 -2.27 -10.87 8.83
C LEU A 171 -0.91 -10.46 8.28
N LEU A 172 -0.82 -9.22 7.85
CA LEU A 172 0.46 -8.58 7.56
C LEU A 172 1.03 -7.95 8.85
N TYR A 173 2.28 -8.26 9.18
CA TYR A 173 2.99 -7.67 10.32
C TYR A 173 3.73 -6.42 9.87
N THR A 174 3.54 -5.32 10.61
CA THR A 174 4.22 -4.04 10.34
C THR A 174 5.29 -3.76 11.39
N SER A 175 6.22 -2.86 11.08
CA SER A 175 7.26 -2.39 11.99
C SER A 175 6.87 -1.02 12.59
N PRO A 176 7.17 -0.74 13.87
CA PRO A 176 7.65 -1.73 14.83
C PRO A 176 6.52 -2.66 15.28
N SER A 177 6.78 -3.97 15.21
CA SER A 177 5.87 -4.95 15.82
C SER A 177 6.10 -4.98 17.33
N PRO A 178 5.05 -5.19 18.16
CA PRO A 178 5.25 -5.45 19.60
C PRO A 178 6.19 -6.63 19.88
N ARG A 179 6.42 -7.50 18.89
CA ARG A 179 7.38 -8.61 18.95
C ARG A 179 8.82 -8.21 18.63
N ASP A 180 9.03 -7.05 18.00
CA ASP A 180 10.37 -6.59 17.62
C ASP A 180 11.15 -6.00 18.81
N GLY A 181 10.49 -5.71 19.91
CA GLY A 181 11.07 -5.20 21.17
C GLY A 181 11.38 -6.27 22.22
N LEU A 182 11.24 -7.55 21.91
CA LEU A 182 11.46 -8.68 22.84
C LEU A 182 12.65 -9.56 22.43
N LEU A 183 13.60 -9.04 21.67
CA LEU A 183 14.89 -9.70 21.40
C LEU A 183 16.03 -8.95 22.03
#